data_9781b62da32455eae9f75c91425859d5
#
_entry.id   9781b62da32455eae9f75c91425859d5
#
_cell.length_a   1.000
_cell.length_b   1.000
_cell.length_c   1.000
_cell.angle_alpha   90.00
_cell.angle_beta   90.00
_cell.angle_gamma   90.00
#
_symmetry.space_group_name_H-M   'P 1'
#
loop_
_entity.id
_entity.type
_entity.pdbx_description
1 polymer ?
#
loop_
_entity_poly.entity_id
_entity_poly.type
_entity_poly.pdbx_seq_one_letter_code
_entity_poly.pdbx_strand_id
1 'polypeptide(L)'
;MTTAPLQYWRPGAEERSLRVFISHRWGQDVALYSNVIDALNRSGFSVQDLSLAASKLMEGPRGGKLPKLEIQAVVAARIYTSDVIIAPSRPGVSRSAWVTWEVQLAAVGYGIPIVFVNPRNYQRQTSLVSQVKALDLPHRVCGPSTPEIVRNVTALVDARPTWTMRQEEPDLTVRFRAP
;
A
#
# COMPACT_ATOMS: atom_id res chain seq x y z
N MET A 1 -23.27 -11.09 -25.89
CA MET A 1 -23.34 -11.47 -24.48
C MET A 1 -22.57 -10.40 -23.68
N THR A 2 -23.29 -9.48 -23.08
CA THR A 2 -22.72 -8.34 -22.33
C THR A 2 -22.50 -8.83 -20.91
N THR A 3 -21.25 -9.05 -20.53
CA THR A 3 -20.88 -9.33 -19.14
C THR A 3 -21.11 -8.06 -18.32
N ALA A 4 -22.13 -8.09 -17.46
CA ALA A 4 -22.36 -7.04 -16.50
C ALA A 4 -21.11 -6.83 -15.62
N PRO A 5 -20.72 -5.59 -15.31
CA PRO A 5 -19.62 -5.35 -14.38
C PRO A 5 -20.01 -5.95 -13.02
N LEU A 6 -19.10 -6.71 -12.44
CA LEU A 6 -19.23 -7.23 -11.09
C LEU A 6 -19.39 -6.04 -10.11
N GLN A 7 -20.63 -5.79 -9.72
CA GLN A 7 -20.96 -4.81 -8.69
C GLN A 7 -20.53 -5.39 -7.34
N TYR A 8 -19.35 -5.04 -6.87
CA TYR A 8 -18.89 -5.34 -5.49
C TYR A 8 -19.45 -4.36 -4.47
N TRP A 9 -20.63 -3.80 -4.72
CA TRP A 9 -21.24 -2.82 -3.83
C TRP A 9 -22.13 -3.52 -2.81
N ARG A 10 -21.88 -3.33 -1.52
CA ARG A 10 -22.79 -3.72 -0.44
C ARG A 10 -23.69 -2.54 -0.10
N PRO A 11 -25.02 -2.68 -0.17
CA PRO A 11 -25.95 -1.65 0.28
C PRO A 11 -25.76 -1.42 1.78
N GLY A 12 -25.52 -0.16 2.20
CA GLY A 12 -25.42 0.24 3.61
C GLY A 12 -24.03 0.59 4.12
N ALA A 13 -22.97 0.42 3.33
CA ALA A 13 -21.72 1.09 3.64
C ALA A 13 -21.83 2.54 3.16
N GLU A 14 -21.77 3.51 4.08
CA GLU A 14 -21.52 4.89 3.70
C GLU A 14 -20.40 4.92 2.68
N GLU A 15 -20.48 5.80 1.68
CA GLU A 15 -19.48 5.94 0.58
C GLU A 15 -18.11 6.35 1.14
N ARG A 16 -17.47 5.39 1.80
CA ARG A 16 -16.15 5.63 2.35
C ARG A 16 -15.11 5.37 1.27
N SER A 17 -14.31 6.38 1.01
CA SER A 17 -13.18 6.26 0.11
C SER A 17 -12.18 5.20 0.63
N LEU A 18 -11.76 4.30 -0.23
CA LEU A 18 -10.68 3.35 0.02
C LEU A 18 -9.35 4.11 0.10
N ARG A 19 -8.73 4.12 1.27
CA ARG A 19 -7.45 4.80 1.50
C ARG A 19 -6.29 3.85 1.18
N VAL A 20 -5.58 4.15 0.11
CA VAL A 20 -4.49 3.32 -0.40
C VAL A 20 -3.16 4.04 -0.28
N PHE A 21 -2.17 3.36 0.26
CA PHE A 21 -0.77 3.80 0.16
C PHE A 21 -0.02 2.86 -0.76
N ILE A 22 0.56 3.38 -1.84
CA ILE A 22 1.36 2.60 -2.78
C ILE A 22 2.83 2.85 -2.48
N SER A 23 3.47 1.84 -1.88
CA SER A 23 4.91 1.83 -1.66
C SER A 23 5.61 1.55 -2.97
N HIS A 24 6.43 2.45 -3.43
CA HIS A 24 7.09 2.30 -4.72
C HIS A 24 8.43 3.05 -4.76
N ARG A 25 9.33 2.55 -5.60
CA ARG A 25 10.58 3.22 -5.86
C ARG A 25 10.43 4.18 -7.02
N TRP A 26 10.60 5.47 -6.74
CA TRP A 26 10.53 6.52 -7.74
C TRP A 26 11.44 6.25 -8.94
N GLY A 27 10.92 6.50 -10.15
CA GLY A 27 11.62 6.28 -11.40
C GLY A 27 11.63 4.82 -11.90
N GLN A 28 11.32 3.84 -11.03
CA GLN A 28 11.29 2.41 -11.43
C GLN A 28 9.89 1.80 -11.43
N ASP A 29 9.01 2.24 -10.54
CA ASP A 29 7.70 1.64 -10.33
C ASP A 29 6.53 2.57 -10.74
N VAL A 30 6.81 3.61 -11.54
CA VAL A 30 5.78 4.57 -12.00
C VAL A 30 4.65 3.88 -12.75
N ALA A 31 4.98 2.93 -13.63
CA ALA A 31 3.96 2.17 -14.37
C ALA A 31 3.10 1.32 -13.44
N LEU A 32 3.68 0.73 -12.40
CA LEU A 32 2.92 -0.02 -11.40
C LEU A 32 1.96 0.91 -10.64
N TYR A 33 2.45 2.07 -10.21
CA TYR A 33 1.63 3.06 -9.52
C TYR A 33 0.40 3.45 -10.35
N SER A 34 0.61 3.87 -11.60
CA SER A 34 -0.49 4.25 -12.50
C SER A 34 -1.47 3.10 -12.73
N ASN A 35 -0.97 1.89 -12.99
CA ASN A 35 -1.81 0.71 -13.20
C ASN A 35 -2.68 0.39 -11.98
N VAL A 36 -2.15 0.52 -10.77
CA VAL A 36 -2.91 0.27 -9.53
C VAL A 36 -4.03 1.29 -9.35
N ILE A 37 -3.72 2.57 -9.48
CA ILE A 37 -4.71 3.65 -9.34
C ILE A 37 -5.80 3.51 -10.41
N ASP A 38 -5.43 3.27 -11.66
CA ASP A 38 -6.38 3.06 -12.75
C ASP A 38 -7.25 1.83 -12.52
N ALA A 39 -6.67 0.73 -12.02
CA ALA A 39 -7.41 -0.50 -11.74
C ALA A 39 -8.48 -0.27 -10.67
N LEU A 40 -8.13 0.40 -9.58
CA LEU A 40 -9.05 0.67 -8.47
C LEU A 40 -10.15 1.66 -8.88
N ASN A 41 -9.81 2.75 -9.57
CA ASN A 41 -10.79 3.73 -10.03
C ASN A 41 -11.80 3.13 -11.02
N ARG A 42 -11.34 2.29 -11.96
CA ARG A 42 -12.21 1.62 -12.94
C ARG A 42 -13.14 0.57 -12.32
N SER A 43 -12.81 0.08 -11.14
CA SER A 43 -13.63 -0.91 -10.43
C SER A 43 -14.73 -0.31 -9.56
N GLY A 44 -14.90 1.01 -9.57
CA GLY A 44 -15.95 1.71 -8.85
C GLY A 44 -15.58 2.06 -7.40
N PHE A 45 -14.32 1.86 -6.99
CA PHE A 45 -13.86 2.39 -5.70
C PHE A 45 -13.73 3.91 -5.76
N SER A 46 -14.22 4.59 -4.73
CA SER A 46 -13.76 5.95 -4.44
C SER A 46 -12.39 5.83 -3.78
N VAL A 47 -11.30 6.18 -4.47
CA VAL A 47 -9.93 5.96 -4.00
C VAL A 47 -9.36 7.26 -3.44
N GLN A 48 -8.91 7.21 -2.20
CA GLN A 48 -8.04 8.23 -1.62
C GLN A 48 -6.60 7.73 -1.67
N ASP A 49 -5.82 8.28 -2.60
CA ASP A 49 -4.40 7.96 -2.72
C ASP A 49 -3.60 8.72 -1.66
N LEU A 50 -3.01 7.96 -0.75
CA LEU A 50 -2.14 8.47 0.31
C LEU A 50 -0.66 8.40 -0.04
N SER A 51 -0.31 7.87 -1.22
CA SER A 51 1.07 7.81 -1.70
C SER A 51 1.64 9.21 -1.86
N LEU A 52 2.93 9.32 -1.66
CA LEU A 52 3.60 10.62 -1.75
C LEU A 52 4.40 10.71 -3.05
N ALA A 53 4.14 11.74 -3.83
CA ALA A 53 5.03 12.10 -4.93
C ALA A 53 6.37 12.56 -4.35
N ALA A 54 7.50 11.98 -4.81
CA ALA A 54 8.84 12.31 -4.31
C ALA A 54 9.12 13.81 -4.38
N SER A 55 8.63 14.50 -5.40
CA SER A 55 8.76 15.94 -5.56
C SER A 55 8.08 16.74 -4.44
N LYS A 56 6.93 16.27 -3.95
CA LYS A 56 6.18 16.94 -2.88
C LYS A 56 6.74 16.68 -1.48
N LEU A 57 7.49 15.58 -1.30
CA LEU A 57 8.14 15.24 -0.04
C LEU A 57 9.46 15.99 0.17
N MET A 58 10.07 16.45 -0.91
CA MET A 58 11.39 17.06 -0.85
C MET A 58 11.36 18.57 -0.66
N GLU A 59 10.19 19.20 -0.79
CA GLU A 59 10.04 20.65 -0.68
C GLU A 59 9.35 21.01 0.63
N GLY A 60 10.13 21.46 1.60
CA GLY A 60 9.60 22.10 2.79
C GLY A 60 8.90 23.43 2.46
N PRO A 61 8.12 24.01 3.38
CA PRO A 61 7.36 25.26 3.16
C PRO A 61 8.20 26.45 2.70
N ARG A 62 9.51 26.37 2.79
CA ARG A 62 10.48 27.41 2.40
C ARG A 62 11.36 27.01 1.21
N GLY A 63 10.95 26.00 0.41
CA GLY A 63 11.69 25.56 -0.78
C GLY A 63 12.96 24.73 -0.48
N GLY A 64 13.20 24.33 0.76
CA GLY A 64 14.31 23.47 1.16
C GLY A 64 13.91 22.01 1.27
N LYS A 65 14.90 21.09 1.24
CA LYS A 65 14.66 19.67 1.49
C LYS A 65 14.21 19.45 2.94
N LEU A 66 13.12 18.72 3.14
CA LEU A 66 12.71 18.29 4.48
C LEU A 66 13.76 17.37 5.11
N PRO A 67 14.02 17.52 6.42
CA PRO A 67 14.82 16.56 7.15
C PRO A 67 14.24 15.14 7.02
N LYS A 68 15.12 14.14 6.97
CA LYS A 68 14.73 12.73 6.81
C LYS A 68 13.68 12.28 7.83
N LEU A 69 13.84 12.68 9.09
CA LEU A 69 12.89 12.34 10.16
C LEU A 69 11.49 12.91 9.93
N GLU A 70 11.39 14.11 9.38
CA GLU A 70 10.10 14.71 9.05
C GLU A 70 9.43 13.97 7.89
N ILE A 71 10.19 13.57 6.88
CA ILE A 71 9.68 12.73 5.78
C ILE A 71 9.17 11.41 6.34
N GLN A 72 9.92 10.77 7.23
CA GLN A 72 9.52 9.51 7.86
C GLN A 72 8.24 9.66 8.68
N ALA A 73 8.09 10.73 9.45
CA ALA A 73 6.89 11.00 10.22
C ALA A 73 5.65 11.18 9.31
N VAL A 74 5.79 11.93 8.21
CA VAL A 74 4.71 12.12 7.24
C VAL A 74 4.32 10.82 6.56
N VAL A 75 5.29 10.00 6.14
CA VAL A 75 5.06 8.69 5.53
C VAL A 75 4.38 7.75 6.53
N ALA A 76 4.89 7.69 7.76
CA ALA A 76 4.32 6.85 8.82
C ALA A 76 2.85 7.20 9.11
N ALA A 77 2.50 8.49 9.21
CA ALA A 77 1.13 8.94 9.41
C ALA A 77 0.20 8.54 8.26
N ARG A 78 0.67 8.60 7.02
CA ARG A 78 -0.11 8.18 5.85
C ARG A 78 -0.29 6.67 5.79
N ILE A 79 0.76 5.90 6.07
CA ILE A 79 0.66 4.45 6.20
C ILE A 79 -0.35 4.10 7.29
N TYR A 80 -0.24 4.71 8.46
CA TYR A 80 -1.14 4.46 9.59
C TYR A 80 -2.62 4.66 9.24
N THR A 81 -2.93 5.68 8.45
CA THR A 81 -4.30 5.99 8.04
C THR A 81 -4.78 5.18 6.82
N SER A 82 -3.93 4.36 6.21
CA SER A 82 -4.28 3.56 5.04
C SER A 82 -5.14 2.35 5.39
N ASP A 83 -6.00 1.95 4.46
CA ASP A 83 -6.79 0.74 4.55
C ASP A 83 -6.00 -0.49 4.04
N VAL A 84 -5.14 -0.26 3.08
CA VAL A 84 -4.28 -1.27 2.46
C VAL A 84 -3.00 -0.62 1.93
N ILE A 85 -1.92 -1.37 2.01
CA ILE A 85 -0.66 -1.02 1.35
C ILE A 85 -0.52 -1.85 0.08
N ILE A 86 -0.09 -1.22 -0.99
CA ILE A 86 0.27 -1.92 -2.22
C ILE A 86 1.76 -1.73 -2.47
N ALA A 87 2.48 -2.84 -2.66
CA ALA A 87 3.93 -2.82 -2.85
C ALA A 87 4.34 -3.67 -4.05
N PRO A 88 5.42 -3.33 -4.76
CA PRO A 88 5.91 -4.14 -5.85
C PRO A 88 6.54 -5.44 -5.35
N SER A 89 6.26 -6.55 -6.06
CA SER A 89 6.96 -7.83 -5.86
C SER A 89 7.83 -8.13 -7.08
N ARG A 90 8.99 -7.50 -7.16
CA ARG A 90 9.96 -7.69 -8.25
C ARG A 90 11.36 -7.89 -7.71
N PRO A 91 12.27 -8.52 -8.49
CA PRO A 91 13.67 -8.64 -8.11
C PRO A 91 14.29 -7.29 -7.75
N GLY A 92 15.03 -7.26 -6.67
CA GLY A 92 15.73 -6.04 -6.21
C GLY A 92 14.87 -5.05 -5.42
N VAL A 93 13.56 -5.26 -5.25
CA VAL A 93 12.71 -4.39 -4.42
C VAL A 93 13.18 -4.34 -2.96
N SER A 94 13.63 -5.46 -2.43
CA SER A 94 14.18 -5.55 -1.07
C SER A 94 15.49 -4.76 -0.86
N ARG A 95 16.14 -4.32 -1.94
CA ARG A 95 17.30 -3.40 -1.86
C ARG A 95 16.88 -1.95 -1.68
N SER A 96 15.59 -1.63 -1.85
CA SER A 96 15.07 -0.32 -1.52
C SER A 96 14.81 -0.26 -0.01
N ALA A 97 15.68 0.41 0.71
CA ALA A 97 15.53 0.58 2.15
C ALA A 97 14.19 1.26 2.52
N TRP A 98 13.71 2.19 1.69
CA TRP A 98 12.43 2.85 1.88
C TRP A 98 11.26 1.90 1.71
N VAL A 99 11.15 1.17 0.60
CA VAL A 99 10.06 0.21 0.37
C VAL A 99 10.05 -0.87 1.46
N THR A 100 11.23 -1.35 1.85
CA THR A 100 11.35 -2.34 2.94
C THR A 100 10.83 -1.77 4.26
N TRP A 101 11.23 -0.56 4.61
CA TRP A 101 10.78 0.11 5.83
C TRP A 101 9.27 0.38 5.81
N GLU A 102 8.71 0.90 4.71
CA GLU A 102 7.27 1.16 4.56
C GLU A 102 6.44 -0.11 4.73
N VAL A 103 6.86 -1.22 4.09
CA VAL A 103 6.18 -2.51 4.20
C VAL A 103 6.28 -3.08 5.62
N GLN A 104 7.45 -3.02 6.25
CA GLN A 104 7.63 -3.49 7.63
C GLN A 104 6.82 -2.66 8.61
N LEU A 105 6.82 -1.34 8.46
CA LEU A 105 6.03 -0.44 9.29
C LEU A 105 4.53 -0.73 9.17
N ALA A 106 4.05 -0.92 7.95
CA ALA A 106 2.66 -1.25 7.70
C ALA A 106 2.27 -2.60 8.32
N ALA A 107 3.03 -3.65 8.01
CA ALA A 107 2.71 -5.01 8.41
C ALA A 107 2.89 -5.23 9.91
N VAL A 108 4.08 -4.94 10.43
CA VAL A 108 4.47 -5.24 11.81
C VAL A 108 4.06 -4.11 12.76
N GLY A 109 4.31 -2.86 12.37
CA GLY A 109 4.02 -1.70 13.21
C GLY A 109 2.52 -1.44 13.37
N TYR A 110 1.78 -1.54 12.26
CA TYR A 110 0.37 -1.11 12.24
C TYR A 110 -0.63 -2.21 11.90
N GLY A 111 -0.18 -3.43 11.57
CA GLY A 111 -1.06 -4.55 11.18
C GLY A 111 -1.92 -4.23 9.96
N ILE A 112 -1.42 -3.41 9.03
CA ILE A 112 -2.13 -3.04 7.81
C ILE A 112 -1.88 -4.13 6.77
N PRO A 113 -2.92 -4.61 6.08
CA PRO A 113 -2.78 -5.65 5.07
C PRO A 113 -2.01 -5.15 3.85
N ILE A 114 -1.28 -6.07 3.21
CA ILE A 114 -0.41 -5.73 2.07
C ILE A 114 -0.80 -6.54 0.84
N VAL A 115 -0.98 -5.86 -0.29
CA VAL A 115 -1.05 -6.48 -1.61
C VAL A 115 0.28 -6.29 -2.32
N PHE A 116 0.98 -7.39 -2.57
CA PHE A 116 2.17 -7.39 -3.38
C PHE A 116 1.80 -7.61 -4.84
N VAL A 117 2.08 -6.63 -5.70
CA VAL A 117 1.84 -6.74 -7.13
C VAL A 117 3.13 -7.14 -7.83
N ASN A 118 3.06 -8.28 -8.54
CA ASN A 118 4.15 -8.79 -9.35
C ASN A 118 4.01 -8.28 -10.79
N PRO A 119 4.74 -7.25 -11.20
CA PRO A 119 4.49 -6.55 -12.46
C PRO A 119 4.81 -7.36 -13.72
N ARG A 120 5.53 -8.47 -13.58
CA ARG A 120 5.94 -9.33 -14.70
C ARG A 120 5.77 -10.82 -14.42
N ASN A 121 4.91 -11.18 -13.46
CA ASN A 121 4.68 -12.57 -13.06
C ASN A 121 5.98 -13.35 -12.78
N TYR A 122 6.94 -12.70 -12.11
CA TYR A 122 8.18 -13.37 -11.71
C TYR A 122 7.86 -14.61 -10.87
N GLN A 123 8.48 -15.75 -11.20
CA GLN A 123 8.22 -17.02 -10.52
C GLN A 123 8.71 -17.04 -9.07
N ARG A 124 9.79 -16.31 -8.77
CA ARG A 124 10.34 -16.25 -7.41
C ARG A 124 9.72 -15.10 -6.62
N GLN A 125 9.19 -15.44 -5.48
CA GLN A 125 8.78 -14.45 -4.49
C GLN A 125 10.01 -13.66 -4.00
N THR A 126 9.82 -12.38 -3.75
CA THR A 126 10.87 -11.55 -3.17
C THR A 126 11.07 -11.87 -1.69
N SER A 127 12.27 -11.61 -1.16
CA SER A 127 12.55 -11.78 0.28
C SER A 127 11.57 -10.99 1.15
N LEU A 128 11.08 -9.85 0.68
CA LEU A 128 10.10 -9.02 1.40
C LEU A 128 8.75 -9.73 1.56
N VAL A 129 8.26 -10.38 0.50
CA VAL A 129 7.05 -11.23 0.57
C VAL A 129 7.26 -12.39 1.53
N SER A 130 8.43 -13.05 1.44
CA SER A 130 8.76 -14.18 2.32
C SER A 130 8.82 -13.78 3.80
N GLN A 131 9.33 -12.59 4.12
CA GLN A 131 9.36 -12.06 5.49
C GLN A 131 7.94 -11.83 6.03
N VAL A 132 7.07 -11.16 5.26
CA VAL A 132 5.69 -10.90 5.67
C VAL A 132 4.92 -12.20 5.86
N LYS A 133 5.13 -13.18 4.95
CA LYS A 133 4.53 -14.51 5.04
C LYS A 133 5.01 -15.29 6.27
N ALA A 134 6.31 -15.25 6.59
CA ALA A 134 6.87 -15.95 7.75
C ALA A 134 6.33 -15.42 9.08
N LEU A 135 5.86 -14.18 9.12
CA LEU A 135 5.23 -13.55 10.28
C LEU A 135 3.72 -13.74 10.32
N ASP A 136 3.16 -14.52 9.40
CA ASP A 136 1.70 -14.76 9.26
C ASP A 136 0.86 -13.47 9.20
N LEU A 137 1.42 -12.42 8.62
CA LEU A 137 0.73 -11.13 8.52
C LEU A 137 -0.21 -11.10 7.31
N PRO A 138 -1.34 -10.37 7.39
CA PRO A 138 -2.31 -10.30 6.31
C PRO A 138 -1.69 -9.77 5.01
N HIS A 139 -1.58 -10.65 4.01
CA HIS A 139 -1.03 -10.28 2.72
C HIS A 139 -1.60 -11.10 1.58
N ARG A 140 -1.48 -10.57 0.37
CA ARG A 140 -1.78 -11.25 -0.90
C ARG A 140 -0.69 -10.94 -1.91
N VAL A 141 -0.46 -11.87 -2.84
CA VAL A 141 0.42 -11.65 -4.00
C VAL A 141 -0.42 -11.85 -5.25
N CYS A 142 -0.35 -10.92 -6.18
CA CYS A 142 -1.12 -10.98 -7.43
C CYS A 142 -0.29 -10.51 -8.64
N GLY A 143 -0.77 -10.80 -9.83
CA GLY A 143 -0.28 -10.22 -11.07
C GLY A 143 -0.70 -8.75 -11.24
N PRO A 144 -0.28 -8.12 -12.35
CA PRO A 144 -0.53 -6.70 -12.60
C PRO A 144 -1.88 -6.42 -13.25
N SER A 145 -2.71 -7.44 -13.47
CA SER A 145 -4.00 -7.26 -14.12
C SER A 145 -5.02 -6.58 -13.21
N THR A 146 -5.86 -5.71 -13.78
CA THR A 146 -6.93 -5.01 -13.04
C THR A 146 -7.80 -5.97 -12.21
N PRO A 147 -8.32 -7.09 -12.76
CA PRO A 147 -9.16 -7.99 -11.96
C PRO A 147 -8.44 -8.62 -10.79
N GLU A 148 -7.15 -8.93 -10.93
CA GLU A 148 -6.36 -9.52 -9.83
C GLU A 148 -6.09 -8.49 -8.73
N ILE A 149 -5.68 -7.28 -9.09
CA ILE A 149 -5.44 -6.20 -8.12
C ILE A 149 -6.72 -5.94 -7.33
N VAL A 150 -7.84 -5.68 -8.01
CA VAL A 150 -9.13 -5.38 -7.39
C VAL A 150 -9.58 -6.52 -6.47
N ARG A 151 -9.58 -7.77 -6.96
CA ARG A 151 -9.97 -8.93 -6.15
C ARG A 151 -9.15 -9.07 -4.87
N ASN A 152 -7.82 -8.89 -4.96
CA ASN A 152 -6.95 -9.07 -3.80
C ASN A 152 -7.04 -7.91 -2.81
N VAL A 153 -7.23 -6.68 -3.28
CA VAL A 153 -7.50 -5.52 -2.42
C VAL A 153 -8.82 -5.72 -1.68
N THR A 154 -9.90 -6.02 -2.40
CA THR A 154 -11.23 -6.26 -1.82
C THR A 154 -11.17 -7.37 -0.75
N ALA A 155 -10.56 -8.50 -1.08
CA ALA A 155 -10.46 -9.63 -0.14
C ALA A 155 -9.75 -9.30 1.17
N LEU A 156 -8.72 -8.44 1.13
CA LEU A 156 -8.01 -8.03 2.34
C LEU A 156 -8.74 -6.94 3.12
N VAL A 157 -9.39 -6.01 2.43
CA VAL A 157 -10.15 -4.93 3.08
C VAL A 157 -11.43 -5.48 3.73
N ASP A 158 -12.13 -6.40 3.04
CA ASP A 158 -13.35 -7.04 3.58
C ASP A 158 -13.06 -7.99 4.75
N ALA A 159 -11.90 -8.62 4.77
CA ALA A 159 -11.49 -9.51 5.85
C ALA A 159 -11.10 -8.77 7.15
N ARG A 160 -10.94 -7.46 7.10
CA ARG A 160 -10.68 -6.68 8.31
C ARG A 160 -11.94 -6.64 9.17
N PRO A 161 -11.83 -6.96 10.46
CA PRO A 161 -12.91 -6.68 11.40
C PRO A 161 -13.24 -5.20 11.30
N THR A 162 -14.55 -4.90 11.34
CA THR A 162 -15.11 -3.55 11.24
C THR A 162 -14.21 -2.54 11.96
N TRP A 163 -13.79 -1.53 11.23
CA TRP A 163 -12.87 -0.50 11.70
C TRP A 163 -13.34 0.10 13.02
N THR A 164 -12.90 -0.45 14.12
CA THR A 164 -12.70 0.39 15.29
C THR A 164 -11.60 1.36 14.91
N MET A 165 -11.93 2.65 14.86
CA MET A 165 -10.90 3.69 14.78
C MET A 165 -9.83 3.28 15.78
N ARG A 166 -8.60 3.09 15.32
CA ARG A 166 -7.49 2.89 16.24
C ARG A 166 -7.44 4.13 17.11
N GLN A 167 -7.89 3.98 18.35
CA GLN A 167 -7.93 5.06 19.33
C GLN A 167 -6.55 5.31 19.95
N GLU A 168 -5.61 4.40 19.70
CA GLU A 168 -4.26 4.50 20.20
C GLU A 168 -3.38 5.19 19.16
N GLU A 169 -2.71 6.25 19.57
CA GLU A 169 -1.63 6.83 18.77
C GLU A 169 -0.61 5.73 18.48
N PRO A 170 -0.12 5.64 17.23
CA PRO A 170 0.87 4.64 16.89
C PRO A 170 2.09 4.85 17.79
N ASP A 171 2.53 3.78 18.45
CA ASP A 171 3.82 3.79 19.14
C ASP A 171 4.94 3.95 18.11
N LEU A 172 5.29 5.19 17.82
CA LEU A 172 6.38 5.56 16.90
C LEU A 172 7.75 5.08 17.41
N THR A 173 7.80 4.51 18.62
CA THR A 173 9.03 3.93 19.17
C THR A 173 9.35 2.56 18.62
N VAL A 174 8.47 1.95 17.80
CA VAL A 174 8.80 0.74 17.05
C VAL A 174 10.01 1.04 16.17
N ARG A 175 11.18 0.74 16.74
CA ARG A 175 12.50 1.01 16.17
C ARG A 175 12.80 0.04 15.04
N PHE A 176 12.05 0.12 13.96
CA PHE A 176 12.61 -0.33 12.70
C PHE A 176 13.75 0.62 12.38
N ARG A 177 14.94 0.10 12.13
CA ARG A 177 16.01 0.93 11.57
C ARG A 177 15.50 1.49 10.26
N ALA A 178 14.97 2.69 10.34
CA ALA A 178 14.61 3.45 9.18
C ALA A 178 15.84 3.65 8.28
N PRO A 179 15.69 3.63 6.96
CA PRO A 179 16.79 3.75 6.03
C PRO A 179 17.59 5.04 6.19
#